data_f315426012b7a114994a81b19fa26e8e
#
_entry.id   f315426012b7a114994a81b19fa26e8e
#
_cell.length_a   1.000
_cell.length_b   1.000
_cell.length_c   1.000
_cell.angle_alpha   90.00
_cell.angle_beta   90.00
_cell.angle_gamma   90.00
#
_symmetry.space_group_name_H-M   'P 1'
#
loop_
_entity.id
_entity.type
_entity.pdbx_description
1 polymer ?
#
loop_
_entity_poly.entity_id
_entity_poly.type
_entity_poly.pdbx_seq_one_letter_code
_entity_poly.pdbx_strand_id
1 'polypeptide(L)'
;HENCPELLKPHTKYSSRREMNFDVLDSSFVVATAGGESIGRGETLTHVHASELAFWQKSTALDNWNGLTQAVPNTPGTAIFIESTANGITGIFHDLWSGAVDGTNGYVPVFIPWFVDPDYREPTTADFVKTPDEIDLSAKYDLDEQQLQFRRKKIAQNGLDLFNQEYPSSPELAFRNTGRPVFNPEQLVTCLASTRELEQRL
;
A
#
# COMPACT_ATOMS: atom_id res chain seq x y z
N HIS A 1 18.72 8.79 11.78
CA HIS A 1 19.54 9.00 12.97
C HIS A 1 20.30 10.36 12.90
N GLU A 2 20.88 10.74 11.77
CA GLU A 2 21.63 12.01 11.61
C GLU A 2 20.76 13.24 11.90
N ASN A 3 19.49 13.21 11.52
CA ASN A 3 18.53 14.30 11.73
C ASN A 3 17.73 14.18 13.05
N CYS A 4 18.07 13.20 13.90
CA CYS A 4 17.41 13.06 15.18
C CYS A 4 17.91 14.17 16.15
N PRO A 5 17.01 14.87 16.86
CA PRO A 5 17.42 15.80 17.89
C PRO A 5 18.33 15.14 18.91
N GLU A 6 19.38 15.81 19.35
CA GLU A 6 20.41 15.24 20.26
C GLU A 6 19.79 14.65 21.54
N LEU A 7 18.74 15.28 22.09
CA LEU A 7 18.04 14.80 23.28
C LEU A 7 17.38 13.42 23.10
N LEU A 8 16.97 13.09 21.86
CA LEU A 8 16.27 11.85 21.51
C LEU A 8 17.19 10.86 20.77
N LYS A 9 18.43 11.27 20.49
CA LYS A 9 19.38 10.49 19.71
C LYS A 9 20.04 9.41 20.56
N PRO A 10 19.76 8.12 20.34
CA PRO A 10 20.40 7.08 21.10
C PRO A 10 21.88 6.97 20.77
N HIS A 11 22.70 6.61 21.74
CA HIS A 11 24.10 6.29 21.52
C HIS A 11 24.22 5.10 20.57
N THR A 12 25.05 5.22 19.54
CA THR A 12 25.29 4.20 18.52
C THR A 12 26.67 3.62 18.66
N LYS A 13 26.76 2.36 18.99
CA LYS A 13 28.02 1.62 19.05
C LYS A 13 28.56 1.30 17.65
N TYR A 14 27.66 0.94 16.75
CA TYR A 14 27.95 0.55 15.38
C TYR A 14 26.86 1.05 14.45
N SER A 15 27.25 1.55 13.29
CA SER A 15 26.32 1.96 12.24
C SER A 15 26.89 1.59 10.87
N SER A 16 26.09 0.93 10.06
CA SER A 16 26.36 0.61 8.66
C SER A 16 25.13 0.96 7.79
N ARG A 17 25.21 0.67 6.50
CA ARG A 17 24.04 0.81 5.61
C ARG A 17 22.91 -0.17 5.92
N ARG A 18 23.18 -1.26 6.62
CA ARG A 18 22.22 -2.34 6.87
C ARG A 18 21.86 -2.50 8.33
N GLU A 19 22.68 -1.99 9.24
CA GLU A 19 22.51 -2.21 10.66
C GLU A 19 22.97 -1.02 11.49
N MET A 20 22.17 -0.66 12.50
CA MET A 20 22.57 0.22 13.59
C MET A 20 22.40 -0.51 14.91
N ASN A 21 23.43 -0.49 15.74
CA ASN A 21 23.41 -1.08 17.07
C ASN A 21 23.45 0.00 18.13
N PHE A 22 22.54 -0.07 19.09
CA PHE A 22 22.36 0.89 20.19
C PHE A 22 22.68 0.17 21.50
N ASP A 23 23.95 0.24 21.93
CA ASP A 23 24.47 -0.51 23.06
C ASP A 23 23.82 -0.13 24.40
N VAL A 24 23.49 1.14 24.60
CA VAL A 24 22.79 1.61 25.81
C VAL A 24 21.35 1.13 25.88
N LEU A 25 20.71 0.95 24.73
CA LEU A 25 19.32 0.47 24.62
C LEU A 25 19.24 -1.06 24.45
N ASP A 26 20.39 -1.75 24.36
CA ASP A 26 20.48 -3.18 24.04
C ASP A 26 19.56 -3.57 22.87
N SER A 27 19.61 -2.78 21.80
CA SER A 27 18.74 -2.92 20.65
C SER A 27 19.49 -2.69 19.34
N SER A 28 18.94 -3.23 18.24
CA SER A 28 19.46 -3.01 16.90
C SER A 28 18.33 -2.70 15.91
N PHE A 29 18.70 -1.97 14.88
CA PHE A 29 17.84 -1.72 13.72
C PHE A 29 18.51 -2.28 12.48
N VAL A 30 17.81 -3.18 11.77
CA VAL A 30 18.34 -3.89 10.60
C VAL A 30 17.50 -3.55 9.37
N VAL A 31 18.17 -3.25 8.25
CA VAL A 31 17.54 -3.06 6.94
C VAL A 31 17.92 -4.22 6.04
N ALA A 32 16.93 -4.94 5.54
CA ALA A 32 17.09 -6.07 4.64
C ALA A 32 16.31 -5.85 3.34
N THR A 33 16.75 -6.50 2.26
CA THR A 33 16.05 -6.49 0.97
C THR A 33 15.19 -7.75 0.84
N ALA A 34 13.93 -7.61 0.46
CA ALA A 34 12.96 -8.69 0.34
C ALA A 34 13.32 -9.79 -0.69
N GLY A 35 14.30 -9.56 -1.57
CA GLY A 35 14.82 -10.57 -2.51
C GLY A 35 15.98 -11.41 -1.97
N GLY A 36 16.44 -11.17 -0.73
CA GLY A 36 17.50 -11.94 -0.08
C GLY A 36 16.99 -13.28 0.46
N GLU A 37 17.91 -14.24 0.60
CA GLU A 37 17.59 -15.50 1.28
C GLU A 37 17.44 -15.28 2.80
N SER A 38 16.38 -15.86 3.38
CA SER A 38 16.20 -16.04 4.84
C SER A 38 16.14 -14.77 5.71
N ILE A 39 15.32 -13.78 5.33
CA ILE A 39 15.06 -12.63 6.18
C ILE A 39 14.36 -13.08 7.48
N GLY A 40 14.89 -12.66 8.64
CA GLY A 40 14.28 -12.90 9.97
C GLY A 40 14.44 -14.34 10.52
N ARG A 41 15.01 -15.27 9.78
CA ARG A 41 15.23 -16.64 10.28
C ARG A 41 16.38 -16.69 11.29
N GLY A 42 16.08 -17.21 12.47
CA GLY A 42 17.06 -17.37 13.57
C GLY A 42 17.20 -16.14 14.46
N GLU A 43 16.43 -15.10 14.25
CA GLU A 43 16.38 -13.90 15.08
C GLU A 43 15.02 -13.80 15.80
N THR A 44 14.99 -13.07 16.91
CA THR A 44 13.74 -12.65 17.56
C THR A 44 13.58 -11.16 17.36
N LEU A 45 12.55 -10.78 16.63
CA LEU A 45 12.28 -9.39 16.28
C LEU A 45 11.14 -8.84 17.15
N THR A 46 11.26 -7.62 17.61
CA THR A 46 10.18 -6.93 18.33
C THR A 46 9.28 -6.15 17.37
N HIS A 47 9.87 -5.53 16.37
CA HIS A 47 9.15 -4.71 15.39
C HIS A 47 9.63 -5.04 13.98
N VAL A 48 8.69 -5.17 13.07
CA VAL A 48 8.94 -5.35 11.64
C VAL A 48 8.18 -4.30 10.86
N HIS A 49 8.85 -3.67 9.89
CA HIS A 49 8.23 -2.86 8.87
C HIS A 49 8.49 -3.49 7.51
N ALA A 50 7.44 -4.06 6.91
CA ALA A 50 7.47 -4.64 5.58
C ALA A 50 6.99 -3.59 4.57
N SER A 51 7.95 -2.97 3.88
CA SER A 51 7.70 -1.93 2.89
C SER A 51 7.47 -2.55 1.51
N GLU A 52 6.49 -2.00 0.77
CA GLU A 52 6.16 -2.39 -0.61
C GLU A 52 5.89 -3.89 -0.77
N LEU A 53 5.16 -4.51 0.18
CA LEU A 53 4.91 -5.95 0.21
C LEU A 53 4.26 -6.48 -1.06
N ALA A 54 3.41 -5.70 -1.73
CA ALA A 54 2.77 -6.08 -2.99
C ALA A 54 3.76 -6.29 -4.15
N PHE A 55 4.97 -5.73 -4.04
CA PHE A 55 6.02 -5.78 -5.07
C PHE A 55 7.16 -6.74 -4.72
N TRP A 56 7.07 -7.43 -3.61
CA TRP A 56 8.07 -8.46 -3.29
C TRP A 56 8.11 -9.54 -4.37
N GLN A 57 9.29 -10.09 -4.59
CA GLN A 57 9.50 -11.12 -5.61
C GLN A 57 8.59 -12.33 -5.36
N LYS A 58 7.67 -12.60 -6.27
CA LYS A 58 6.60 -13.62 -6.11
C LYS A 58 7.11 -15.00 -5.71
N SER A 59 8.30 -15.40 -6.19
CA SER A 59 8.89 -16.71 -5.88
C SER A 59 9.37 -16.86 -4.44
N THR A 60 9.65 -15.78 -3.73
CA THR A 60 10.21 -15.77 -2.37
C THR A 60 9.37 -14.99 -1.36
N ALA A 61 8.39 -14.23 -1.82
CA ALA A 61 7.59 -13.34 -0.97
C ALA A 61 6.91 -14.09 0.19
N LEU A 62 6.28 -15.22 -0.09
CA LEU A 62 5.58 -16.00 0.94
C LEU A 62 6.55 -16.61 1.96
N ASP A 63 7.68 -17.14 1.53
CA ASP A 63 8.69 -17.72 2.42
C ASP A 63 9.34 -16.67 3.30
N ASN A 64 9.67 -15.50 2.73
CA ASN A 64 10.21 -14.37 3.49
C ASN A 64 9.19 -13.81 4.48
N TRP A 65 7.94 -13.68 4.06
CA TRP A 65 6.85 -13.24 4.93
C TRP A 65 6.64 -14.20 6.12
N ASN A 66 6.58 -15.49 5.85
CA ASN A 66 6.45 -16.51 6.89
C ASN A 66 7.65 -16.50 7.86
N GLY A 67 8.86 -16.30 7.33
CA GLY A 67 10.07 -16.17 8.17
C GLY A 67 9.99 -14.97 9.11
N LEU A 68 9.58 -13.80 8.59
CA LEU A 68 9.44 -12.57 9.37
C LEU A 68 8.35 -12.67 10.44
N THR A 69 7.18 -13.19 10.09
CA THR A 69 6.06 -13.30 11.04
C THR A 69 6.34 -14.27 12.17
N GLN A 70 7.08 -15.36 11.90
CA GLN A 70 7.50 -16.30 12.93
C GLN A 70 8.59 -15.74 13.84
N ALA A 71 9.39 -14.79 13.35
CA ALA A 71 10.43 -14.13 14.14
C ALA A 71 9.87 -13.12 15.14
N VAL A 72 8.61 -12.66 14.97
CA VAL A 72 7.97 -11.71 15.88
C VAL A 72 7.04 -12.45 16.84
N PRO A 73 7.38 -12.56 18.14
CA PRO A 73 6.51 -13.22 19.11
C PRO A 73 5.21 -12.43 19.32
N ASN A 74 4.11 -13.13 19.55
CA ASN A 74 2.82 -12.51 19.87
C ASN A 74 2.76 -12.12 21.36
N THR A 75 3.48 -11.08 21.72
CA THR A 75 3.57 -10.56 23.11
C THR A 75 3.38 -9.03 23.11
N PRO A 76 2.95 -8.44 24.23
CA PRO A 76 2.88 -6.98 24.35
C PRO A 76 4.24 -6.32 24.04
N GLY A 77 4.21 -5.25 23.28
CA GLY A 77 5.42 -4.52 22.87
C GLY A 77 6.04 -5.00 21.56
N THR A 78 5.38 -5.93 20.84
CA THR A 78 5.77 -6.32 19.48
C THR A 78 4.75 -5.79 18.46
N ALA A 79 5.20 -5.49 17.25
CA ALA A 79 4.33 -5.03 16.17
C ALA A 79 4.88 -5.36 14.78
N ILE A 80 3.99 -5.59 13.83
CA ILE A 80 4.29 -5.72 12.41
C ILE A 80 3.53 -4.64 11.66
N PHE A 81 4.25 -3.77 10.97
CA PHE A 81 3.71 -2.75 10.07
C PHE A 81 3.92 -3.20 8.63
N ILE A 82 2.87 -3.11 7.85
CA ILE A 82 2.88 -3.49 6.43
C ILE A 82 2.35 -2.30 5.65
N GLU A 83 3.10 -1.86 4.65
CA GLU A 83 2.61 -0.84 3.74
C GLU A 83 2.97 -1.19 2.30
N SER A 84 2.12 -0.78 1.39
CA SER A 84 2.34 -0.88 -0.05
C SER A 84 1.28 -0.09 -0.81
N THR A 85 1.59 0.34 -2.03
CA THR A 85 0.57 0.54 -3.05
C THR A 85 0.05 -0.82 -3.51
N ALA A 86 -1.18 -0.86 -4.03
CA ALA A 86 -1.77 -2.11 -4.50
C ALA A 86 -1.10 -2.59 -5.79
N ASN A 87 -0.99 -3.91 -5.96
CA ASN A 87 -0.44 -4.54 -7.15
C ASN A 87 -1.31 -5.73 -7.62
N GLY A 88 -2.55 -5.44 -7.96
CA GLY A 88 -3.54 -6.43 -8.40
C GLY A 88 -4.39 -7.02 -7.28
N ILE A 89 -5.35 -7.85 -7.70
CA ILE A 89 -6.32 -8.53 -6.83
C ILE A 89 -5.81 -9.90 -6.34
N THR A 90 -4.51 -10.14 -6.41
CA THR A 90 -3.90 -11.41 -6.02
C THR A 90 -2.56 -11.17 -5.33
N GLY A 91 -2.13 -12.14 -4.54
CA GLY A 91 -0.85 -12.12 -3.85
C GLY A 91 -0.97 -11.72 -2.40
N ILE A 92 0.15 -11.88 -1.69
CA ILE A 92 0.20 -11.83 -0.23
C ILE A 92 -0.34 -10.53 0.36
N PHE A 93 -0.05 -9.38 -0.25
CA PHE A 93 -0.55 -8.09 0.24
C PHE A 93 -2.07 -7.97 0.11
N HIS A 94 -2.63 -8.37 -1.03
CA HIS A 94 -4.07 -8.38 -1.23
C HIS A 94 -4.78 -9.34 -0.25
N ASP A 95 -4.23 -10.53 -0.05
CA ASP A 95 -4.81 -11.53 0.86
C ASP A 95 -4.78 -11.04 2.32
N LEU A 96 -3.68 -10.40 2.73
CA LEU A 96 -3.56 -9.78 4.05
C LEU A 96 -4.53 -8.61 4.23
N TRP A 97 -4.67 -7.75 3.21
CA TRP A 97 -5.64 -6.66 3.22
C TRP A 97 -7.07 -7.18 3.36
N SER A 98 -7.46 -8.14 2.53
CA SER A 98 -8.79 -8.74 2.56
C SER A 98 -9.10 -9.37 3.92
N GLY A 99 -8.16 -10.16 4.45
CA GLY A 99 -8.32 -10.74 5.78
C GLY A 99 -8.37 -9.71 6.91
N ALA A 100 -7.70 -8.57 6.76
CA ALA A 100 -7.78 -7.46 7.72
C ALA A 100 -9.15 -6.78 7.67
N VAL A 101 -9.68 -6.54 6.48
CA VAL A 101 -11.03 -5.97 6.29
C VAL A 101 -12.11 -6.90 6.84
N ASP A 102 -11.95 -8.21 6.62
CA ASP A 102 -12.87 -9.24 7.12
C ASP A 102 -12.66 -9.56 8.61
N GLY A 103 -11.64 -9.02 9.25
CA GLY A 103 -11.29 -9.25 10.66
C GLY A 103 -10.78 -10.68 10.95
N THR A 104 -10.27 -11.39 9.94
CA THR A 104 -9.90 -12.82 10.06
C THR A 104 -8.43 -13.05 10.37
N ASN A 105 -7.54 -12.07 10.18
CA ASN A 105 -6.10 -12.22 10.34
C ASN A 105 -5.48 -11.38 11.48
N GLY A 106 -6.28 -10.62 12.21
CA GLY A 106 -5.85 -9.82 13.35
C GLY A 106 -5.11 -8.51 12.99
N TYR A 107 -4.89 -8.21 11.71
CA TYR A 107 -4.36 -6.91 11.29
C TYR A 107 -5.45 -5.84 11.26
N VAL A 108 -5.05 -4.58 11.44
CA VAL A 108 -5.93 -3.42 11.34
C VAL A 108 -5.70 -2.78 9.96
N PRO A 109 -6.73 -2.75 9.08
CA PRO A 109 -6.59 -2.14 7.77
C PRO A 109 -6.61 -0.62 7.91
N VAL A 110 -5.63 0.06 7.30
CA VAL A 110 -5.56 1.52 7.23
C VAL A 110 -5.40 1.91 5.76
N PHE A 111 -6.36 2.67 5.24
CA PHE A 111 -6.29 3.21 3.89
C PHE A 111 -6.04 4.71 3.95
N ILE A 112 -5.05 5.17 3.21
CA ILE A 112 -4.69 6.59 3.11
C ILE A 112 -4.95 7.03 1.67
N PRO A 113 -6.06 7.73 1.38
CA PRO A 113 -6.33 8.22 0.05
C PRO A 113 -5.39 9.38 -0.32
N TRP A 114 -5.11 9.52 -1.62
CA TRP A 114 -4.14 10.49 -2.13
C TRP A 114 -4.40 11.94 -1.69
N PHE A 115 -5.65 12.32 -1.54
CA PHE A 115 -6.04 13.70 -1.24
C PHE A 115 -5.83 14.12 0.23
N VAL A 116 -5.38 13.20 1.08
CA VAL A 116 -4.96 13.51 2.47
C VAL A 116 -3.61 14.21 2.48
N ASP A 117 -2.76 13.95 1.47
CA ASP A 117 -1.47 14.60 1.36
C ASP A 117 -1.64 16.08 0.92
N PRO A 118 -1.18 17.05 1.73
CA PRO A 118 -1.31 18.46 1.41
C PRO A 118 -0.49 18.90 0.17
N ASP A 119 0.51 18.12 -0.23
CA ASP A 119 1.39 18.44 -1.36
C ASP A 119 0.80 18.00 -2.71
N TYR A 120 -0.26 17.17 -2.72
CA TYR A 120 -0.91 16.74 -3.96
C TYR A 120 -1.89 17.78 -4.50
N ARG A 121 -1.34 18.94 -4.86
CA ARG A 121 -2.05 20.12 -5.34
C ARG A 121 -1.29 20.75 -6.51
N GLU A 122 -2.04 21.34 -7.44
CA GLU A 122 -1.48 22.14 -8.54
C GLU A 122 -2.25 23.46 -8.65
N PRO A 123 -1.57 24.56 -8.97
CA PRO A 123 -2.23 25.85 -9.18
C PRO A 123 -3.31 25.76 -10.27
N THR A 124 -4.43 26.40 -10.04
CA THR A 124 -5.53 26.53 -11.00
C THR A 124 -5.54 27.93 -11.63
N THR A 125 -6.20 28.07 -12.77
CA THR A 125 -6.47 29.35 -13.42
C THR A 125 -7.85 29.88 -13.00
N ALA A 126 -8.09 31.18 -13.17
CA ALA A 126 -9.37 31.83 -12.79
C ALA A 126 -10.58 31.27 -13.56
N ASP A 127 -10.35 30.62 -14.68
CA ASP A 127 -11.36 30.03 -15.58
C ASP A 127 -11.48 28.49 -15.39
N PHE A 128 -11.00 27.96 -14.23
CA PHE A 128 -11.12 26.53 -13.94
C PHE A 128 -12.58 26.09 -13.86
N VAL A 129 -12.97 25.17 -14.72
CA VAL A 129 -14.32 24.59 -14.75
C VAL A 129 -14.23 23.10 -14.46
N LYS A 130 -14.99 22.63 -13.46
CA LYS A 130 -15.09 21.20 -13.14
C LYS A 130 -15.88 20.48 -14.23
N THR A 131 -15.40 19.28 -14.62
CA THR A 131 -16.18 18.35 -15.44
C THR A 131 -17.30 17.71 -14.58
N PRO A 132 -18.32 17.07 -15.21
CA PRO A 132 -19.35 16.36 -14.45
C PRO A 132 -18.77 15.33 -13.47
N ASP A 133 -17.81 14.51 -13.91
CA ASP A 133 -17.14 13.53 -13.05
C ASP A 133 -16.39 14.17 -11.87
N GLU A 134 -15.81 15.35 -12.07
CA GLU A 134 -15.10 16.07 -11.01
C GLU A 134 -16.06 16.74 -10.03
N ILE A 135 -17.25 17.11 -10.46
CA ILE A 135 -18.31 17.59 -9.55
C ILE A 135 -18.69 16.46 -8.59
N ASP A 136 -18.91 15.24 -9.11
CA ASP A 136 -19.24 14.07 -8.30
C ASP A 136 -18.10 13.69 -7.35
N LEU A 137 -16.86 13.67 -7.85
CA LEU A 137 -15.67 13.40 -7.02
C LEU A 137 -15.48 14.46 -5.94
N SER A 138 -15.62 15.73 -6.29
CA SER A 138 -15.52 16.84 -5.35
C SER A 138 -16.58 16.74 -4.25
N ALA A 139 -17.83 16.42 -4.62
CA ALA A 139 -18.89 16.22 -3.64
C ALA A 139 -18.68 15.00 -2.74
N LYS A 140 -18.13 13.92 -3.30
CA LYS A 140 -17.90 12.66 -2.55
C LYS A 140 -16.73 12.73 -1.56
N TYR A 141 -15.65 13.41 -1.93
CA TYR A 141 -14.39 13.39 -1.20
C TYR A 141 -13.94 14.77 -0.71
N ASP A 142 -14.78 15.79 -0.85
CA ASP A 142 -14.49 17.19 -0.49
C ASP A 142 -13.23 17.74 -1.15
N LEU A 143 -13.05 17.42 -2.46
CA LEU A 143 -11.86 17.84 -3.21
C LEU A 143 -11.99 19.30 -3.67
N ASP A 144 -10.93 20.06 -3.46
CA ASP A 144 -10.83 21.41 -4.01
C ASP A 144 -10.29 21.43 -5.45
N GLU A 145 -10.27 22.62 -6.05
CA GLU A 145 -9.85 22.80 -7.46
C GLU A 145 -8.38 22.47 -7.68
N GLN A 146 -7.50 22.73 -6.72
CA GLN A 146 -6.06 22.45 -6.84
C GLN A 146 -5.79 20.96 -6.81
N GLN A 147 -6.54 20.20 -6.01
CA GLN A 147 -6.49 18.74 -6.00
C GLN A 147 -7.03 18.15 -7.31
N LEU A 148 -8.11 18.68 -7.82
CA LEU A 148 -8.65 18.26 -9.13
C LEU A 148 -7.67 18.58 -10.26
N GLN A 149 -6.99 19.72 -10.20
CA GLN A 149 -5.96 20.09 -11.18
C GLN A 149 -4.73 19.14 -11.10
N PHE A 150 -4.28 18.77 -9.90
CA PHE A 150 -3.26 17.75 -9.70
C PHE A 150 -3.69 16.41 -10.34
N ARG A 151 -4.92 15.98 -10.08
CA ARG A 151 -5.48 14.76 -10.68
C ARG A 151 -5.47 14.83 -12.21
N ARG A 152 -5.93 15.93 -12.82
CA ARG A 152 -5.90 16.12 -14.29
C ARG A 152 -4.49 15.97 -14.84
N LYS A 153 -3.53 16.64 -14.21
CA LYS A 153 -2.13 16.62 -14.65
C LYS A 153 -1.55 15.20 -14.59
N LYS A 154 -1.79 14.48 -13.49
CA LYS A 154 -1.30 13.12 -13.32
C LYS A 154 -1.95 12.15 -14.30
N ILE A 155 -3.25 12.25 -14.54
CA ILE A 155 -3.97 11.46 -15.55
C ILE A 155 -3.46 11.75 -16.96
N ALA A 156 -3.22 13.02 -17.29
CA ALA A 156 -2.66 13.39 -18.59
C ALA A 156 -1.25 12.84 -18.84
N GLN A 157 -0.45 12.70 -17.77
CA GLN A 157 0.90 12.16 -17.83
C GLN A 157 0.92 10.63 -17.92
N ASN A 158 0.08 9.96 -17.17
CA ASN A 158 0.23 8.52 -16.87
C ASN A 158 -1.00 7.68 -17.27
N GLY A 159 -2.11 8.31 -17.61
CA GLY A 159 -3.39 7.65 -17.81
C GLY A 159 -4.16 7.41 -16.51
N LEU A 160 -5.47 7.16 -16.65
CA LEU A 160 -6.38 7.00 -15.51
C LEU A 160 -6.07 5.75 -14.69
N ASP A 161 -5.73 4.65 -15.34
CA ASP A 161 -5.47 3.38 -14.66
C ASP A 161 -4.26 3.48 -13.73
N LEU A 162 -3.15 4.05 -14.22
CA LEU A 162 -1.97 4.25 -13.38
C LEU A 162 -2.22 5.30 -12.29
N PHE A 163 -3.00 6.35 -12.58
CA PHE A 163 -3.42 7.28 -11.55
C PHE A 163 -4.17 6.58 -10.41
N ASN A 164 -5.16 5.75 -10.74
CA ASN A 164 -5.95 5.04 -9.74
C ASN A 164 -5.13 4.00 -8.94
N GLN A 165 -4.06 3.48 -9.53
CA GLN A 165 -3.12 2.60 -8.83
C GLN A 165 -2.26 3.36 -7.82
N GLU A 166 -1.61 4.45 -8.26
CA GLU A 166 -0.63 5.17 -7.45
C GLU A 166 -1.28 6.23 -6.53
N TYR A 167 -2.42 6.74 -6.94
CA TYR A 167 -3.20 7.78 -6.23
C TYR A 167 -4.67 7.34 -6.04
N PRO A 168 -4.92 6.22 -5.36
CA PRO A 168 -6.29 5.72 -5.23
C PRO A 168 -7.13 6.60 -4.30
N SER A 169 -8.40 6.77 -4.66
CA SER A 169 -9.39 7.44 -3.82
C SER A 169 -10.16 6.48 -2.91
N SER A 170 -10.07 5.17 -3.18
CA SER A 170 -10.63 4.10 -2.33
C SER A 170 -9.84 2.81 -2.49
N PRO A 171 -9.92 1.87 -1.51
CA PRO A 171 -9.26 0.56 -1.62
C PRO A 171 -9.69 -0.21 -2.85
N GLU A 172 -10.98 -0.18 -3.20
CA GLU A 172 -11.53 -0.90 -4.35
C GLU A 172 -10.89 -0.40 -5.67
N LEU A 173 -10.66 0.89 -5.79
CA LEU A 173 -9.97 1.46 -6.96
C LEU A 173 -8.50 1.05 -7.00
N ALA A 174 -7.83 1.05 -5.84
CA ALA A 174 -6.43 0.65 -5.73
C ALA A 174 -6.20 -0.77 -6.28
N PHE A 175 -7.02 -1.73 -5.87
CA PHE A 175 -6.85 -3.12 -6.27
C PHE A 175 -7.41 -3.44 -7.67
N ARG A 176 -8.44 -2.74 -8.15
CA ARG A 176 -9.06 -3.02 -9.46
C ARG A 176 -8.16 -2.74 -10.65
N ASN A 177 -7.32 -1.72 -10.57
CA ASN A 177 -6.60 -1.17 -11.72
C ASN A 177 -5.19 -1.73 -11.88
N THR A 178 -4.74 -2.60 -10.99
CA THR A 178 -3.40 -3.19 -11.06
C THR A 178 -3.40 -4.45 -11.89
N GLY A 179 -2.88 -4.31 -13.07
CA GLY A 179 -2.74 -5.35 -14.08
C GLY A 179 -3.34 -4.88 -15.40
N ARG A 180 -2.73 -5.26 -16.54
CA ARG A 180 -3.39 -5.18 -17.84
C ARG A 180 -4.29 -6.42 -17.94
N PRO A 181 -5.59 -6.34 -17.60
CA PRO A 181 -6.46 -7.48 -17.79
C PRO A 181 -6.50 -7.79 -19.28
N VAL A 182 -6.31 -9.06 -19.64
CA VAL A 182 -6.45 -9.54 -21.03
C VAL A 182 -7.88 -9.26 -21.53
N PHE A 183 -8.83 -9.19 -20.60
CA PHE A 183 -10.23 -8.88 -20.89
C PHE A 183 -10.64 -7.60 -20.15
N ASN A 184 -11.41 -6.75 -20.80
CA ASN A 184 -12.00 -5.56 -20.16
C ASN A 184 -12.91 -6.00 -18.99
N PRO A 185 -12.67 -5.52 -17.76
CA PRO A 185 -13.46 -5.88 -16.58
C PRO A 185 -14.96 -5.64 -16.73
N GLU A 186 -15.36 -4.56 -17.42
CA GLU A 186 -16.76 -4.23 -17.69
C GLU A 186 -17.40 -5.27 -18.63
N GLN A 187 -16.66 -5.74 -19.62
CA GLN A 187 -17.11 -6.81 -20.52
C GLN A 187 -17.25 -8.13 -19.77
N LEU A 188 -16.35 -8.44 -18.85
CA LEU A 188 -16.47 -9.64 -18.01
C LEU A 188 -17.69 -9.59 -17.11
N VAL A 189 -17.99 -8.45 -16.48
CA VAL A 189 -19.21 -8.27 -15.66
C VAL A 189 -20.46 -8.45 -16.52
N THR A 190 -20.48 -7.88 -17.72
CA THR A 190 -21.59 -8.02 -18.67
C THR A 190 -21.77 -9.47 -19.13
N CYS A 191 -20.68 -10.17 -19.42
CA CYS A 191 -20.70 -11.59 -19.77
C CYS A 191 -21.21 -12.46 -18.63
N LEU A 192 -20.76 -12.21 -17.39
CA LEU A 192 -21.21 -12.94 -16.21
C LEU A 192 -22.69 -12.71 -15.91
N ALA A 193 -23.19 -11.49 -16.08
CA ALA A 193 -24.60 -11.17 -15.93
C ALA A 193 -25.46 -11.90 -16.96
N SER A 194 -25.05 -11.90 -18.22
CA SER A 194 -25.75 -12.63 -19.31
C SER A 194 -25.76 -14.14 -19.11
N THR A 195 -24.69 -14.72 -18.55
CA THR A 195 -24.61 -16.16 -18.24
C THR A 195 -25.58 -16.55 -17.13
N ARG A 196 -25.71 -15.72 -16.09
CA ARG A 196 -26.68 -15.95 -15.01
C ARG A 196 -28.15 -15.90 -15.49
N GLU A 197 -28.45 -15.01 -16.46
CA GLU A 197 -29.80 -14.98 -17.06
C GLU A 197 -30.11 -16.23 -17.87
N LEU A 198 -29.12 -16.86 -18.49
CA LEU A 198 -29.28 -18.13 -19.22
C LEU A 198 -29.49 -19.32 -18.28
N GLU A 199 -28.77 -19.35 -17.14
CA GLU A 199 -28.96 -20.41 -16.12
C GLU A 199 -30.34 -20.35 -15.43
N GLN A 200 -30.94 -19.16 -15.35
CA GLN A 200 -32.30 -18.99 -14.80
C GLN A 200 -33.44 -19.39 -15.78
N ARG A 201 -33.13 -19.62 -17.04
CA ARG A 201 -34.07 -20.00 -18.10
C ARG A 201 -34.09 -21.49 -18.42
N LEU A 202 -33.19 -22.27 -17.83
CA LEU A 202 -33.11 -23.74 -17.89
C LEU A 202 -33.66 -24.36 -16.62
#